data_7eb80cbf041b98cbd084c21351edf553
#
_entry.id   7eb80cbf041b98cbd084c21351edf553
#
_cell.length_a   1.000
_cell.length_b   1.000
_cell.length_c   1.000
_cell.angle_alpha   90.00
_cell.angle_beta   90.00
_cell.angle_gamma   90.00
#
_symmetry.space_group_name_H-M   'P 1'
#
loop_
_entity.id
_entity.type
_entity.pdbx_description
1 polymer ?
#
loop_
_entity_poly.entity_id
_entity_poly.type
_entity_poly.pdbx_seq_one_letter_code
_entity_poly.pdbx_strand_id
1 'polypeptide(L)'
;QLSVTLGDRHILHDINVSVPVGKITTLIGPNGCGKSTLLRSMIGYIHSPRECVTILGKSLQSYSQNELARQMAFLPQVPNMPKDMTVEELVYCGRYPYQMWWKNTAKEDREIVDYALGITKTNHLRNQLIPSLSGGERQRVWIAMALAQQPKLLVLDEPTTYLDINHQLEIMELLKRLNDEQGLTVLMVLHELTQAV
;
A
#
# COMPACT_ATOMS: atom_id res chain seq x y z
N GLN A 1 -20.04 3.95 11.77
CA GLN A 1 -19.95 5.37 11.37
C GLN A 1 -18.61 5.92 11.82
N LEU A 2 -17.81 6.45 10.87
CA LEU A 2 -16.51 7.04 11.13
C LEU A 2 -16.58 8.55 10.99
N SER A 3 -16.30 9.28 12.08
CA SER A 3 -16.14 10.73 12.08
C SER A 3 -14.75 11.06 12.61
N VAL A 4 -14.06 12.01 11.96
CA VAL A 4 -12.68 12.40 12.29
C VAL A 4 -12.54 13.90 12.34
N THR A 5 -11.97 14.38 13.43
CA THR A 5 -11.62 15.79 13.64
C THR A 5 -10.10 15.92 13.73
N LEU A 6 -9.51 16.86 13.01
CA LEU A 6 -8.09 17.17 13.05
C LEU A 6 -7.92 18.64 13.51
N GLY A 7 -7.37 18.84 14.70
CA GLY A 7 -7.44 20.15 15.36
C GLY A 7 -8.89 20.56 15.56
N ASP A 8 -9.24 21.78 15.11
CA ASP A 8 -10.60 22.32 15.23
C ASP A 8 -11.49 22.01 13.99
N ARG A 9 -10.97 21.26 13.02
CA ARG A 9 -11.70 20.98 11.77
C ARG A 9 -12.25 19.58 11.77
N HIS A 10 -13.55 19.46 11.61
CA HIS A 10 -14.24 18.20 11.36
C HIS A 10 -14.07 17.83 9.89
N ILE A 11 -13.32 16.76 9.58
CA ILE A 11 -12.91 16.38 8.22
C ILE A 11 -13.82 15.28 7.67
N LEU A 12 -14.14 14.28 8.50
CA LEU A 12 -15.01 13.17 8.10
C LEU A 12 -16.28 13.19 8.94
N HIS A 13 -17.43 13.09 8.29
CA HIS A 13 -18.76 13.15 8.90
C HIS A 13 -19.50 11.85 8.64
N ASP A 14 -19.67 11.01 9.65
CA ASP A 14 -20.51 9.79 9.64
C ASP A 14 -20.29 8.86 8.44
N ILE A 15 -19.03 8.67 8.05
CA ILE A 15 -18.67 7.86 6.89
C ILE A 15 -18.97 6.38 7.17
N ASN A 16 -19.70 5.76 6.23
CA ASN A 16 -19.91 4.33 6.15
C ASN A 16 -19.42 3.85 4.80
N VAL A 17 -18.37 3.03 4.79
CA VAL A 17 -17.79 2.47 3.57
C VAL A 17 -17.35 1.04 3.84
N SER A 18 -17.52 0.18 2.85
CA SER A 18 -16.98 -1.18 2.87
C SER A 18 -16.12 -1.42 1.64
N VAL A 19 -15.01 -2.14 1.84
CA VAL A 19 -14.08 -2.57 0.79
C VAL A 19 -14.28 -4.08 0.60
N PRO A 20 -14.87 -4.53 -0.52
CA PRO A 20 -15.09 -5.94 -0.77
C PRO A 20 -13.76 -6.69 -0.93
N VAL A 21 -13.65 -7.86 -0.29
CA VAL A 21 -12.48 -8.73 -0.40
C VAL A 21 -12.30 -9.21 -1.84
N GLY A 22 -11.06 -9.24 -2.33
CA GLY A 22 -10.72 -9.67 -3.68
C GLY A 22 -11.19 -8.72 -4.78
N LYS A 23 -11.43 -7.45 -4.46
CA LYS A 23 -11.82 -6.40 -5.42
C LYS A 23 -10.87 -5.21 -5.35
N ILE A 24 -10.81 -4.47 -6.45
CA ILE A 24 -10.20 -3.14 -6.50
C ILE A 24 -11.28 -2.12 -6.16
N THR A 25 -11.04 -1.33 -5.13
CA THR A 25 -11.91 -0.23 -4.71
C THR A 25 -11.16 1.09 -4.86
N THR A 26 -11.74 2.05 -5.56
CA THR A 26 -11.13 3.35 -5.79
C THR A 26 -11.91 4.46 -5.11
N LEU A 27 -11.23 5.29 -4.33
CA LEU A 27 -11.77 6.52 -3.76
C LEU A 27 -11.45 7.69 -4.67
N ILE A 28 -12.48 8.36 -5.16
CA ILE A 28 -12.37 9.49 -6.08
C ILE A 28 -13.07 10.70 -5.47
N GLY A 29 -12.59 11.88 -5.75
CA GLY A 29 -13.19 13.14 -5.29
C GLY A 29 -12.21 14.31 -5.36
N PRO A 30 -12.70 15.55 -5.18
CA PRO A 30 -11.86 16.75 -5.26
C PRO A 30 -10.77 16.78 -4.16
N ASN A 31 -9.76 17.63 -4.38
CA ASN A 31 -8.73 17.85 -3.35
C ASN A 31 -9.34 18.43 -2.07
N GLY A 32 -8.86 17.98 -0.93
CA GLY A 32 -9.31 18.45 0.37
C GLY A 32 -10.63 17.85 0.86
N CYS A 33 -11.30 16.95 0.11
CA CYS A 33 -12.56 16.32 0.57
C CYS A 33 -12.38 15.20 1.61
N GLY A 34 -11.15 14.94 2.08
CA GLY A 34 -10.89 13.99 3.17
C GLY A 34 -10.48 12.57 2.74
N LYS A 35 -10.21 12.29 1.45
CA LYS A 35 -9.82 10.95 0.95
C LYS A 35 -8.62 10.36 1.70
N SER A 36 -7.50 11.08 1.76
CA SER A 36 -6.30 10.62 2.47
C SER A 36 -6.51 10.54 3.99
N THR A 37 -7.41 11.39 4.56
CA THR A 37 -7.80 11.31 5.97
C THR A 37 -8.57 10.01 6.23
N LEU A 38 -9.56 9.70 5.37
CA LEU A 38 -10.30 8.44 5.45
C LEU A 38 -9.35 7.24 5.36
N LEU A 39 -8.49 7.24 4.35
CA LEU A 39 -7.52 6.16 4.13
C LEU A 39 -6.59 5.98 5.34
N ARG A 40 -6.02 7.07 5.86
CA ARG A 40 -5.16 7.03 7.05
C ARG A 40 -5.88 6.60 8.34
N SER A 41 -7.17 6.90 8.45
CA SER A 41 -8.00 6.40 9.55
C SER A 41 -8.27 4.90 9.42
N MET A 42 -8.51 4.41 8.20
CA MET A 42 -8.74 2.98 7.92
C MET A 42 -7.51 2.10 8.21
N ILE A 43 -6.30 2.65 8.06
CA ILE A 43 -5.04 1.94 8.35
C ILE A 43 -4.52 2.16 9.77
N GLY A 44 -5.22 2.96 10.60
CA GLY A 44 -4.85 3.23 11.98
C GLY A 44 -3.78 4.32 12.19
N TYR A 45 -3.38 5.06 11.15
CA TYR A 45 -2.47 6.21 11.27
C TYR A 45 -3.12 7.41 11.98
N ILE A 46 -4.42 7.59 11.76
CA ILE A 46 -5.23 8.56 12.48
C ILE A 46 -6.10 7.79 13.45
N HIS A 47 -6.06 8.19 14.71
CA HIS A 47 -6.88 7.56 15.75
C HIS A 47 -8.36 7.72 15.41
N SER A 48 -9.06 6.60 15.33
CA SER A 48 -10.52 6.54 15.18
C SER A 48 -11.16 5.98 16.44
N PRO A 49 -12.44 6.32 16.71
CA PRO A 49 -13.17 5.71 17.82
C PRO A 49 -13.11 4.17 17.75
N ARG A 50 -13.18 3.53 18.92
CA ARG A 50 -13.15 2.06 19.01
C ARG A 50 -14.25 1.45 18.12
N GLU A 51 -13.92 0.35 17.45
CA GLU A 51 -14.84 -0.44 16.63
C GLU A 51 -15.38 0.23 15.35
N CYS A 52 -14.97 1.48 15.05
CA CYS A 52 -15.41 2.13 13.81
C CYS A 52 -14.76 1.53 12.54
N VAL A 53 -13.60 0.89 12.68
CA VAL A 53 -12.88 0.28 11.56
C VAL A 53 -12.66 -1.22 11.85
N THR A 54 -13.07 -2.05 10.91
CA THR A 54 -12.85 -3.50 10.95
C THR A 54 -12.08 -3.96 9.71
N ILE A 55 -11.14 -4.87 9.90
CA ILE A 55 -10.37 -5.51 8.83
C ILE A 55 -10.59 -7.01 8.95
N LEU A 56 -11.08 -7.65 7.89
CA LEU A 56 -11.38 -9.08 7.86
C LEU A 56 -12.25 -9.53 9.05
N GLY A 57 -13.24 -8.72 9.41
CA GLY A 57 -14.19 -9.00 10.49
C GLY A 57 -13.69 -8.76 11.92
N LYS A 58 -12.44 -8.31 12.09
CA LYS A 58 -11.82 -8.03 13.39
C LYS A 58 -11.59 -6.52 13.53
N SER A 59 -11.85 -5.94 14.71
CA SER A 59 -11.58 -4.51 14.95
C SER A 59 -10.10 -4.18 14.72
N LEU A 60 -9.83 -3.08 14.02
CA LEU A 60 -8.47 -2.60 13.75
C LEU A 60 -7.62 -2.51 15.03
N GLN A 61 -8.19 -2.05 16.12
CA GLN A 61 -7.50 -1.86 17.38
C GLN A 61 -7.18 -3.15 18.14
N SER A 62 -7.75 -4.28 17.72
CA SER A 62 -7.47 -5.59 18.30
C SER A 62 -6.30 -6.33 17.64
N TYR A 63 -5.72 -5.76 16.56
CA TYR A 63 -4.50 -6.26 15.96
C TYR A 63 -3.27 -5.71 16.68
N SER A 64 -2.26 -6.55 16.89
CA SER A 64 -0.91 -6.06 17.14
C SER A 64 -0.33 -5.43 15.86
N GLN A 65 0.68 -4.59 15.97
CA GLN A 65 1.32 -3.95 14.81
C GLN A 65 1.83 -4.98 13.78
N ASN A 66 2.48 -6.05 14.25
CA ASN A 66 2.98 -7.11 13.36
C ASN A 66 1.85 -7.91 12.71
N GLU A 67 0.78 -8.20 13.44
CA GLU A 67 -0.40 -8.88 12.87
C GLU A 67 -1.06 -8.00 11.80
N LEU A 68 -1.24 -6.72 12.07
CA LEU A 68 -1.81 -5.78 11.11
C LEU A 68 -0.94 -5.66 9.86
N ALA A 69 0.39 -5.53 10.04
CA ALA A 69 1.34 -5.46 8.96
C ALA A 69 1.34 -6.72 8.07
N ARG A 70 1.01 -7.90 8.60
CA ARG A 70 0.83 -9.13 7.79
C ARG A 70 -0.51 -9.18 7.05
N GLN A 71 -1.49 -8.37 7.41
CA GLN A 71 -2.78 -8.34 6.72
C GLN A 71 -2.84 -7.22 5.68
N MET A 72 -2.16 -6.10 5.94
CA MET A 72 -2.32 -4.88 5.17
C MET A 72 -0.97 -4.20 4.91
N ALA A 73 -0.70 -3.84 3.66
CA ALA A 73 0.40 -2.96 3.29
C ALA A 73 -0.15 -1.59 2.87
N PHE A 74 0.54 -0.54 3.27
CA PHE A 74 0.19 0.84 2.93
C PHE A 74 1.34 1.53 2.18
N LEU A 75 1.02 2.11 1.04
CA LEU A 75 1.94 2.95 0.28
C LEU A 75 1.41 4.38 0.28
N PRO A 76 2.09 5.33 0.96
CA PRO A 76 1.72 6.73 0.95
C PRO A 76 2.05 7.39 -0.39
N GLN A 77 1.44 8.53 -0.68
CA GLN A 77 1.66 9.32 -1.91
C GLN A 77 3.15 9.66 -2.12
N VAL A 78 3.84 10.05 -1.06
CA VAL A 78 5.28 10.35 -1.08
C VAL A 78 5.95 9.53 0.04
N PRO A 79 6.48 8.36 -0.28
CA PRO A 79 7.25 7.59 0.69
C PRO A 79 8.57 8.30 1.06
N ASN A 80 9.01 8.14 2.30
CA ASN A 80 10.33 8.59 2.71
C ASN A 80 11.40 7.83 1.93
N MET A 81 12.24 8.57 1.18
CA MET A 81 13.24 7.97 0.30
C MET A 81 14.55 7.71 1.06
N PRO A 82 14.93 6.44 1.25
CA PRO A 82 16.25 6.12 1.80
C PRO A 82 17.34 6.47 0.78
N LYS A 83 18.40 7.14 1.24
CA LYS A 83 19.46 7.63 0.34
C LYS A 83 20.50 6.56 0.00
N ASP A 84 20.73 5.62 0.91
CA ASP A 84 21.83 4.67 0.87
C ASP A 84 21.36 3.20 0.77
N MET A 85 20.11 3.00 0.34
CA MET A 85 19.54 1.66 0.13
C MET A 85 19.49 1.29 -1.34
N THR A 86 19.81 0.04 -1.63
CA THR A 86 19.55 -0.60 -2.92
C THR A 86 18.07 -0.99 -3.03
N VAL A 87 17.65 -1.29 -4.25
CA VAL A 87 16.30 -1.81 -4.53
C VAL A 87 16.02 -3.09 -3.75
N GLU A 88 16.98 -4.04 -3.73
CA GLU A 88 16.83 -5.31 -3.01
C GLU A 88 16.65 -5.09 -1.51
N GLU A 89 17.46 -4.25 -0.91
CA GLU A 89 17.38 -3.93 0.52
C GLU A 89 16.04 -3.29 0.88
N LEU A 90 15.54 -2.36 0.04
CA LEU A 90 14.23 -1.75 0.26
C LEU A 90 13.11 -2.78 0.17
N VAL A 91 13.11 -3.63 -0.86
CA VAL A 91 12.07 -4.66 -1.01
C VAL A 91 12.13 -5.67 0.13
N TYR A 92 13.34 -6.00 0.62
CA TYR A 92 13.51 -6.86 1.78
C TYR A 92 12.91 -6.28 3.07
N CYS A 93 12.82 -4.95 3.21
CA CYS A 93 12.13 -4.32 4.34
C CYS A 93 10.65 -4.74 4.45
N GLY A 94 10.01 -5.12 3.35
CA GLY A 94 8.66 -5.70 3.37
C GLY A 94 8.56 -7.00 4.18
N ARG A 95 9.68 -7.66 4.47
CA ARG A 95 9.72 -8.90 5.27
C ARG A 95 9.82 -8.67 6.77
N TYR A 96 10.04 -7.44 7.26
CA TYR A 96 10.16 -7.15 8.69
C TYR A 96 9.04 -7.71 9.57
N PRO A 97 7.75 -7.70 9.19
CA PRO A 97 6.70 -8.28 10.02
C PRO A 97 6.84 -9.77 10.28
N TYR A 98 7.64 -10.48 9.49
CA TYR A 98 7.84 -11.94 9.58
C TYR A 98 9.14 -12.32 10.26
N GLN A 99 10.09 -11.38 10.40
CA GLN A 99 11.37 -11.63 11.04
C GLN A 99 11.18 -11.83 12.54
N MET A 100 11.64 -12.99 13.01
CA MET A 100 11.68 -13.33 14.43
C MET A 100 13.12 -13.71 14.77
N TRP A 101 13.65 -13.18 15.86
CA TRP A 101 15.05 -13.36 16.28
C TRP A 101 15.47 -14.84 16.45
N TRP A 102 14.52 -15.76 16.58
CA TRP A 102 14.77 -17.21 16.72
C TRP A 102 14.47 -18.02 15.45
N LYS A 103 13.95 -17.42 14.38
CA LYS A 103 13.55 -18.11 13.15
C LYS A 103 14.43 -17.66 11.99
N ASN A 104 15.17 -18.59 11.40
CA ASN A 104 15.92 -18.31 10.17
C ASN A 104 14.99 -18.43 8.95
N THR A 105 14.45 -17.29 8.50
CA THR A 105 13.56 -17.20 7.32
C THR A 105 14.31 -16.72 6.07
N ALA A 106 15.63 -16.58 6.12
CA ALA A 106 16.40 -15.91 5.07
C ALA A 106 16.19 -16.49 3.66
N LYS A 107 16.01 -17.79 3.52
CA LYS A 107 15.78 -18.43 2.22
C LYS A 107 14.37 -18.11 1.70
N GLU A 108 13.34 -18.30 2.53
CA GLU A 108 11.95 -18.02 2.20
C GLU A 108 11.75 -16.52 1.89
N ASP A 109 12.32 -15.65 2.71
CA ASP A 109 12.25 -14.20 2.51
C ASP A 109 12.89 -13.77 1.19
N ARG A 110 14.02 -14.41 0.80
CA ARG A 110 14.67 -14.16 -0.48
C ARG A 110 13.80 -14.58 -1.67
N GLU A 111 13.18 -15.74 -1.62
CA GLU A 111 12.26 -16.22 -2.66
C GLU A 111 11.06 -15.26 -2.84
N ILE A 112 10.54 -14.71 -1.74
CA ILE A 112 9.44 -13.73 -1.77
C ILE A 112 9.92 -12.40 -2.37
N VAL A 113 11.12 -11.94 -2.02
CA VAL A 113 11.71 -10.72 -2.60
C VAL A 113 11.95 -10.91 -4.11
N ASP A 114 12.48 -12.06 -4.53
CA ASP A 114 12.69 -12.38 -5.94
C ASP A 114 11.38 -12.40 -6.71
N TYR A 115 10.34 -12.98 -6.15
CA TYR A 115 9.00 -12.95 -6.71
C TYR A 115 8.46 -11.52 -6.83
N ALA A 116 8.55 -10.69 -5.78
CA ALA A 116 8.07 -9.32 -5.78
C ALA A 116 8.79 -8.46 -6.84
N LEU A 117 10.12 -8.59 -6.95
CA LEU A 117 10.92 -7.91 -7.97
C LEU A 117 10.56 -8.39 -9.39
N GLY A 118 10.29 -9.68 -9.56
CA GLY A 118 9.90 -10.26 -10.85
C GLY A 118 8.54 -9.75 -11.33
N ILE A 119 7.51 -9.79 -10.48
CA ILE A 119 6.15 -9.40 -10.86
C ILE A 119 6.02 -7.91 -11.14
N THR A 120 6.82 -7.06 -10.47
CA THR A 120 6.88 -5.61 -10.71
C THR A 120 7.85 -5.22 -11.83
N LYS A 121 8.52 -6.20 -12.47
CA LYS A 121 9.51 -5.99 -13.52
C LYS A 121 10.68 -5.10 -13.10
N THR A 122 11.11 -5.18 -11.84
CA THR A 122 12.19 -4.35 -11.26
C THR A 122 13.45 -5.15 -10.94
N ASN A 123 13.52 -6.43 -11.30
CA ASN A 123 14.65 -7.31 -10.99
C ASN A 123 16.00 -6.81 -11.56
N HIS A 124 15.99 -6.17 -12.74
CA HIS A 124 17.17 -5.59 -13.37
C HIS A 124 17.73 -4.37 -12.61
N LEU A 125 16.94 -3.78 -11.71
CA LEU A 125 17.31 -2.63 -10.86
C LEU A 125 17.85 -3.04 -9.49
N ARG A 126 17.88 -4.34 -9.17
CA ARG A 126 18.14 -4.92 -7.84
C ARG A 126 19.28 -4.25 -7.06
N ASN A 127 20.40 -4.02 -7.74
CA ASN A 127 21.62 -3.47 -7.13
C ASN A 127 21.73 -1.93 -7.25
N GLN A 128 20.75 -1.28 -7.85
CA GLN A 128 20.76 0.17 -7.99
C GLN A 128 20.29 0.84 -6.70
N LEU A 129 20.83 2.02 -6.41
CA LEU A 129 20.38 2.85 -5.30
C LEU A 129 19.03 3.50 -5.63
N ILE A 130 18.13 3.58 -4.66
CA ILE A 130 16.78 4.15 -4.83
C ILE A 130 16.79 5.57 -5.42
N PRO A 131 17.70 6.48 -5.03
CA PRO A 131 17.75 7.83 -5.61
C PRO A 131 18.08 7.89 -7.11
N SER A 132 18.70 6.84 -7.67
CA SER A 132 19.08 6.81 -9.09
C SER A 132 17.93 6.40 -10.03
N LEU A 133 16.80 5.95 -9.47
CA LEU A 133 15.67 5.45 -10.23
C LEU A 133 14.80 6.58 -10.79
N SER A 134 14.24 6.37 -11.97
CA SER A 134 13.15 7.20 -12.50
C SER A 134 11.91 7.13 -11.58
N GLY A 135 10.96 8.07 -11.75
CA GLY A 135 9.73 8.09 -10.96
C GLY A 135 8.92 6.79 -11.07
N GLY A 136 8.75 6.29 -12.30
CA GLY A 136 8.00 5.05 -12.55
C GLY A 136 8.70 3.80 -12.02
N GLU A 137 10.02 3.69 -12.18
CA GLU A 137 10.80 2.60 -11.60
C GLU A 137 10.70 2.60 -10.09
N ARG A 138 10.88 3.76 -9.47
CA ARG A 138 10.79 3.93 -8.02
C ARG A 138 9.42 3.53 -7.50
N GLN A 139 8.34 3.93 -8.18
CA GLN A 139 6.98 3.54 -7.78
C GLN A 139 6.77 2.03 -7.85
N ARG A 140 7.25 1.35 -8.90
CA ARG A 140 7.20 -0.11 -9.00
C ARG A 140 8.00 -0.80 -7.90
N VAL A 141 9.14 -0.24 -7.51
CA VAL A 141 9.96 -0.77 -6.40
C VAL A 141 9.24 -0.62 -5.05
N TRP A 142 8.54 0.49 -4.81
CA TRP A 142 7.72 0.65 -3.60
C TRP A 142 6.55 -0.35 -3.57
N ILE A 143 5.93 -0.60 -4.73
CA ILE A 143 4.90 -1.64 -4.84
C ILE A 143 5.52 -3.02 -4.58
N ALA A 144 6.73 -3.31 -5.09
CA ALA A 144 7.44 -4.56 -4.81
C ALA A 144 7.68 -4.75 -3.30
N MET A 145 8.11 -3.72 -2.59
CA MET A 145 8.27 -3.75 -1.13
C MET A 145 6.94 -4.08 -0.43
N ALA A 146 5.85 -3.42 -0.84
CA ALA A 146 4.53 -3.69 -0.30
C ALA A 146 4.05 -5.13 -0.58
N LEU A 147 4.33 -5.67 -1.77
CA LEU A 147 4.02 -7.05 -2.14
C LEU A 147 4.88 -8.08 -1.40
N ALA A 148 6.15 -7.77 -1.12
CA ALA A 148 7.01 -8.62 -0.30
C ALA A 148 6.47 -8.81 1.12
N GLN A 149 5.64 -7.91 1.60
CA GLN A 149 4.90 -8.05 2.86
C GLN A 149 3.78 -9.11 2.78
N GLN A 150 3.42 -9.60 1.59
CA GLN A 150 2.34 -10.57 1.33
C GLN A 150 1.00 -10.16 1.96
N PRO A 151 0.53 -8.93 1.73
CA PRO A 151 -0.68 -8.43 2.35
C PRO A 151 -1.92 -9.04 1.72
N LYS A 152 -3.04 -9.11 2.49
CA LYS A 152 -4.37 -9.41 1.95
C LYS A 152 -5.08 -8.15 1.42
N LEU A 153 -4.67 -6.99 1.91
CA LEU A 153 -5.17 -5.68 1.52
C LEU A 153 -3.99 -4.76 1.20
N LEU A 154 -3.92 -4.30 -0.04
CA LEU A 154 -2.97 -3.27 -0.47
C LEU A 154 -3.69 -1.92 -0.51
N VAL A 155 -3.18 -0.96 0.26
CA VAL A 155 -3.74 0.39 0.36
C VAL A 155 -2.76 1.38 -0.27
N LEU A 156 -3.24 2.16 -1.25
CA LEU A 156 -2.41 3.05 -2.05
C LEU A 156 -2.98 4.48 -2.01
N ASP A 157 -2.18 5.43 -1.54
CA ASP A 157 -2.55 6.86 -1.54
C ASP A 157 -1.95 7.52 -2.79
N GLU A 158 -2.76 7.69 -3.84
CA GLU A 158 -2.40 8.31 -5.12
C GLU A 158 -1.17 7.68 -5.81
N PRO A 159 -1.18 6.38 -6.12
CA PRO A 159 0.00 5.65 -6.60
C PRO A 159 0.50 6.08 -7.98
N THR A 160 -0.27 6.87 -8.71
CA THR A 160 0.04 7.30 -10.09
C THR A 160 0.40 8.78 -10.20
N THR A 161 0.37 9.51 -9.08
CA THR A 161 0.70 10.95 -9.06
C THR A 161 2.17 11.19 -9.46
N TYR A 162 2.42 12.22 -10.25
CA TYR A 162 3.73 12.59 -10.82
C TYR A 162 4.33 11.61 -11.83
N LEU A 163 3.56 10.63 -12.33
CA LEU A 163 3.98 9.73 -13.39
C LEU A 163 3.40 10.16 -14.74
N ASP A 164 4.13 9.89 -15.81
CA ASP A 164 3.57 9.98 -17.16
C ASP A 164 2.51 8.90 -17.41
N ILE A 165 1.71 9.08 -18.45
CA ILE A 165 0.55 8.23 -18.74
C ILE A 165 0.95 6.75 -18.95
N ASN A 166 2.12 6.47 -19.52
CA ASN A 166 2.55 5.10 -19.76
C ASN A 166 2.85 4.38 -18.44
N HIS A 167 3.58 5.03 -17.55
CA HIS A 167 3.87 4.48 -16.22
C HIS A 167 2.61 4.35 -15.36
N GLN A 168 1.64 5.28 -15.50
CA GLN A 168 0.34 5.16 -14.83
C GLN A 168 -0.39 3.90 -15.28
N LEU A 169 -0.48 3.66 -16.60
CA LEU A 169 -1.12 2.47 -17.17
C LEU A 169 -0.42 1.18 -16.73
N GLU A 170 0.92 1.14 -16.76
CA GLU A 170 1.68 -0.03 -16.28
C GLU A 170 1.37 -0.39 -14.82
N ILE A 171 1.22 0.62 -13.94
CA ILE A 171 0.86 0.39 -12.55
C ILE A 171 -0.57 -0.12 -12.43
N MET A 172 -1.52 0.48 -13.16
CA MET A 172 -2.91 0.03 -13.13
C MET A 172 -3.07 -1.41 -13.65
N GLU A 173 -2.37 -1.76 -14.73
CA GLU A 173 -2.32 -3.13 -15.26
C GLU A 173 -1.69 -4.11 -14.26
N LEU A 174 -0.62 -3.70 -13.57
CA LEU A 174 -0.01 -4.52 -12.53
C LEU A 174 -1.00 -4.80 -11.39
N LEU A 175 -1.68 -3.76 -10.88
CA LEU A 175 -2.66 -3.90 -9.79
C LEU A 175 -3.84 -4.78 -10.22
N LYS A 176 -4.34 -4.60 -11.44
CA LYS A 176 -5.40 -5.43 -12.01
C LYS A 176 -4.97 -6.89 -12.10
N ARG A 177 -3.80 -7.16 -12.64
CA ARG A 177 -3.25 -8.52 -12.74
C ARG A 177 -3.11 -9.18 -11.36
N LEU A 178 -2.61 -8.47 -10.35
CA LEU A 178 -2.52 -8.97 -8.98
C LEU A 178 -3.89 -9.29 -8.37
N ASN A 179 -4.88 -8.47 -8.66
CA ASN A 179 -6.25 -8.73 -8.22
C ASN A 179 -6.85 -9.95 -8.94
N ASP A 180 -6.74 -10.04 -10.27
CA ASP A 180 -7.33 -11.10 -11.08
C ASP A 180 -6.67 -12.48 -10.79
N GLU A 181 -5.33 -12.53 -10.69
CA GLU A 181 -4.57 -13.77 -10.55
C GLU A 181 -4.45 -14.25 -9.10
N GLN A 182 -4.41 -13.34 -8.13
CA GLN A 182 -4.11 -13.65 -6.72
C GLN A 182 -5.24 -13.30 -5.76
N GLY A 183 -6.31 -12.68 -6.25
CA GLY A 183 -7.40 -12.23 -5.39
C GLY A 183 -7.00 -11.11 -4.42
N LEU A 184 -5.91 -10.37 -4.70
CA LEU A 184 -5.44 -9.30 -3.84
C LEU A 184 -6.51 -8.21 -3.74
N THR A 185 -6.92 -7.86 -2.53
CA THR A 185 -7.80 -6.73 -2.30
C THR A 185 -6.99 -5.43 -2.42
N VAL A 186 -7.46 -4.49 -3.23
CA VAL A 186 -6.81 -3.20 -3.41
C VAL A 186 -7.76 -2.07 -3.04
N LEU A 187 -7.30 -1.16 -2.19
CA LEU A 187 -7.96 0.12 -1.92
C LEU A 187 -7.02 1.24 -2.36
N MET A 188 -7.45 2.10 -3.26
CA MET A 188 -6.62 3.21 -3.71
C MET A 188 -7.38 4.53 -3.82
N VAL A 189 -6.64 5.61 -3.63
CA VAL A 189 -7.09 6.96 -3.92
C VAL A 189 -6.57 7.36 -5.29
N LEU A 190 -7.44 7.90 -6.15
CA LEU A 190 -7.06 8.48 -7.44
C LEU A 190 -7.54 9.93 -7.55
N HIS A 191 -6.82 10.73 -8.34
CA HIS A 191 -7.14 12.14 -8.57
C HIS A 191 -8.20 12.32 -9.66
N GLU A 192 -8.14 11.49 -10.72
CA GLU A 192 -8.95 11.65 -11.93
C GLU A 192 -9.78 10.40 -12.22
N LEU A 193 -11.02 10.63 -12.70
CA LEU A 193 -11.95 9.58 -13.13
C LEU A 193 -11.40 8.76 -14.31
N THR A 194 -10.59 9.36 -15.16
CA THR A 194 -9.97 8.72 -16.34
C THR A 194 -9.01 7.58 -15.98
N GLN A 195 -8.53 7.54 -14.74
CA GLN A 195 -7.65 6.47 -14.23
C GLN A 195 -8.43 5.33 -13.58
N ALA A 196 -9.74 5.47 -13.38
CA ALA A 196 -10.57 4.52 -12.63
C ALA A 196 -11.41 3.58 -13.53
N VAL A 197 -11.31 3.72 -14.85
CA VAL A 197 -12.09 2.96 -15.86
C VAL A 197 -11.31 1.80 -16.42
#